data_b327e204885707dc36676f9fcf916ae4
#
_entry.id   b327e204885707dc36676f9fcf916ae4
#
_cell.length_a   1.000
_cell.length_b   1.000
_cell.length_c   1.000
_cell.angle_alpha   90.00
_cell.angle_beta   90.00
_cell.angle_gamma   90.00
#
_symmetry.space_group_name_H-M   'P 1'
#
loop_
_entity.id
_entity.type
_entity.pdbx_description
1 polymer ?
#
loop_
_entity_poly.entity_id
_entity_poly.type
_entity_poly.pdbx_seq_one_letter_code
_entity_poly.pdbx_strand_id
1 'polypeptide(L)'
;MIIAKNLEKNVDTSEGQLCILKGIDLEIKHGETVAIVGSSGSGKSTLLGLLAGLDVPSHGAIFLDGEDITLLTEDERAEVRARLVGFVFQSFQLLPSLTALENVMLPAELNGVSGARALAEKYLGRVGLDHRFNHYPRQLSGGEQQRVALARAFASQPKILFADEPTGNLDSTTGSHIIDLLFDLNREEGATLVLVTHEQRLADRCQHSIKLDAGEIVADDLKSVTAADASITKDDQ
;
A
#
# COMPACT_ATOMS: atom_id res chain seq x y z
N MET A 1 -14.07 -3.69 5.29
CA MET A 1 -12.87 -3.82 4.45
C MET A 1 -11.62 -4.09 5.29
N ILE A 2 -11.02 -3.16 6.03
CA ILE A 2 -9.96 -3.45 7.00
C ILE A 2 -10.50 -3.08 8.38
N ILE A 3 -10.42 -4.01 9.33
CA ILE A 3 -10.83 -3.77 10.71
C ILE A 3 -9.69 -4.25 11.62
N ALA A 4 -9.22 -3.38 12.49
CA ALA A 4 -8.33 -3.71 13.61
C ALA A 4 -9.09 -3.50 14.91
N LYS A 5 -9.00 -4.46 15.85
CA LYS A 5 -9.68 -4.41 17.14
C LYS A 5 -8.67 -4.61 18.26
N ASN A 6 -8.54 -3.59 19.12
CA ASN A 6 -7.64 -3.58 20.27
C ASN A 6 -6.24 -4.13 19.95
N LEU A 7 -5.65 -3.62 18.85
CA LEU A 7 -4.44 -4.16 18.27
C LEU A 7 -3.21 -3.71 19.06
N GLU A 8 -2.45 -4.66 19.58
CA GLU A 8 -1.21 -4.39 20.29
C GLU A 8 -0.03 -5.12 19.63
N LYS A 9 1.13 -4.50 19.68
CA LYS A 9 2.38 -5.11 19.25
C LYS A 9 3.47 -4.85 20.26
N ASN A 10 3.95 -5.94 20.86
CA ASN A 10 5.06 -5.97 21.77
C ASN A 10 6.25 -6.71 21.14
N VAL A 11 7.46 -6.24 21.35
CA VAL A 11 8.69 -6.88 20.91
C VAL A 11 9.66 -7.00 22.11
N ASP A 12 10.33 -8.12 22.20
CA ASP A 12 11.38 -8.33 23.22
C ASP A 12 12.66 -7.69 22.75
N THR A 13 13.26 -6.87 23.61
CA THR A 13 14.56 -6.23 23.37
C THR A 13 15.54 -6.63 24.47
N SER A 14 16.82 -6.33 24.29
CA SER A 14 17.85 -6.56 25.32
C SER A 14 17.60 -5.79 26.64
N GLU A 15 16.76 -4.74 26.58
CA GLU A 15 16.43 -3.86 27.72
C GLU A 15 15.06 -4.19 28.35
N GLY A 16 14.33 -5.17 27.79
CA GLY A 16 12.99 -5.57 28.21
C GLY A 16 11.99 -5.54 27.08
N GLN A 17 10.70 -5.68 27.43
CA GLN A 17 9.61 -5.64 26.46
C GLN A 17 9.30 -4.19 26.05
N LEU A 18 9.30 -3.94 24.75
CA LEU A 18 8.89 -2.66 24.15
C LEU A 18 7.51 -2.81 23.52
N CYS A 19 6.55 -2.00 23.99
CA CYS A 19 5.23 -1.90 23.37
C CYS A 19 5.27 -0.88 22.23
N ILE A 20 5.10 -1.36 20.99
CA ILE A 20 5.14 -0.53 19.78
C ILE A 20 3.74 0.03 19.45
N LEU A 21 2.68 -0.79 19.61
CA LEU A 21 1.29 -0.39 19.41
C LEU A 21 0.47 -0.75 20.64
N LYS A 22 -0.43 0.15 21.05
CA LYS A 22 -1.10 0.14 22.34
C LYS A 22 -2.62 0.23 22.18
N GLY A 23 -3.26 -0.89 21.79
CA GLY A 23 -4.71 -0.97 21.70
C GLY A 23 -5.30 -0.13 20.57
N ILE A 24 -4.85 -0.36 19.34
CA ILE A 24 -5.36 0.35 18.15
C ILE A 24 -6.71 -0.24 17.73
N ASP A 25 -7.72 0.60 17.68
CA ASP A 25 -9.00 0.33 17.03
C ASP A 25 -9.08 1.17 15.74
N LEU A 26 -9.40 0.51 14.61
CA LEU A 26 -9.40 1.14 13.29
C LEU A 26 -10.38 0.43 12.37
N GLU A 27 -11.16 1.21 11.61
CA GLU A 27 -12.00 0.72 10.54
C GLU A 27 -11.75 1.53 9.26
N ILE A 28 -11.41 0.84 8.15
CA ILE A 28 -11.24 1.43 6.82
C ILE A 28 -12.25 0.77 5.89
N LYS A 29 -13.08 1.59 5.23
CA LYS A 29 -14.12 1.13 4.33
C LYS A 29 -13.56 0.77 2.96
N HIS A 30 -14.35 0.05 2.17
CA HIS A 30 -14.00 -0.31 0.80
C HIS A 30 -13.86 0.95 -0.08
N GLY A 31 -12.80 1.01 -0.88
CA GLY A 31 -12.53 2.13 -1.80
C GLY A 31 -12.07 3.43 -1.11
N GLU A 32 -11.89 3.41 0.21
CA GLU A 32 -11.41 4.56 0.97
C GLU A 32 -9.91 4.78 0.76
N THR A 33 -9.48 6.05 0.71
CA THR A 33 -8.06 6.41 0.74
C THR A 33 -7.71 6.96 2.11
N VAL A 34 -6.82 6.28 2.82
CA VAL A 34 -6.42 6.57 4.20
C VAL A 34 -4.95 6.88 4.28
N ALA A 35 -4.60 7.98 4.95
CA ALA A 35 -3.22 8.30 5.29
C ALA A 35 -2.96 8.01 6.77
N ILE A 36 -1.93 7.24 7.07
CA ILE A 36 -1.39 7.06 8.42
C ILE A 36 -0.17 7.97 8.54
N VAL A 37 -0.29 9.01 9.37
CA VAL A 37 0.77 10.01 9.58
C VAL A 37 1.31 9.94 11.01
N GLY A 38 2.52 10.46 11.22
CA GLY A 38 3.15 10.52 12.55
C GLY A 38 4.66 10.66 12.45
N SER A 39 5.31 10.94 13.57
CA SER A 39 6.76 11.05 13.66
C SER A 39 7.47 9.73 13.36
N SER A 40 8.78 9.79 13.06
CA SER A 40 9.59 8.57 12.95
C SER A 40 9.54 7.79 14.28
N GLY A 41 9.38 6.48 14.20
CA GLY A 41 9.28 5.62 15.40
C GLY A 41 7.90 5.60 16.07
N SER A 42 6.88 6.29 15.54
CA SER A 42 5.52 6.25 16.12
C SER A 42 4.77 4.93 15.94
N GLY A 43 5.30 3.97 15.16
CA GLY A 43 4.69 2.65 14.92
C GLY A 43 3.98 2.50 13.57
N LYS A 44 4.06 3.49 12.65
CA LYS A 44 3.33 3.49 11.36
C LYS A 44 3.60 2.25 10.49
N SER A 45 4.87 1.95 10.20
CA SER A 45 5.24 0.79 9.38
C SER A 45 4.91 -0.53 10.09
N THR A 46 4.96 -0.57 11.43
CA THR A 46 4.51 -1.71 12.21
C THR A 46 3.00 -1.90 12.06
N LEU A 47 2.22 -0.83 12.20
CA LEU A 47 0.77 -0.88 11.99
C LEU A 47 0.43 -1.33 10.57
N LEU A 48 1.08 -0.74 9.56
CA LEU A 48 0.89 -1.15 8.17
C LEU A 48 1.22 -2.65 7.97
N GLY A 49 2.35 -3.13 8.50
CA GLY A 49 2.75 -4.53 8.40
C GLY A 49 1.75 -5.50 9.03
N LEU A 50 1.16 -5.13 10.18
CA LEU A 50 0.11 -5.89 10.83
C LEU A 50 -1.19 -5.89 10.01
N LEU A 51 -1.66 -4.72 9.58
CA LEU A 51 -2.86 -4.58 8.76
C LEU A 51 -2.76 -5.33 7.44
N ALA A 52 -1.55 -5.43 6.89
CA ALA A 52 -1.28 -6.15 5.66
C ALA A 52 -1.04 -7.65 5.85
N GLY A 53 -1.05 -8.15 7.10
CA GLY A 53 -0.77 -9.55 7.41
C GLY A 53 0.68 -9.98 7.18
N LEU A 54 1.63 -9.03 7.13
CA LEU A 54 3.08 -9.33 7.04
C LEU A 54 3.67 -9.72 8.39
N ASP A 55 3.00 -9.34 9.48
CA ASP A 55 3.38 -9.67 10.85
C ASP A 55 2.11 -10.03 11.65
N VAL A 56 2.27 -10.56 12.85
CA VAL A 56 1.16 -10.92 13.73
C VAL A 56 1.12 -9.99 14.94
N PRO A 57 -0.09 -9.59 15.39
CA PRO A 57 -0.23 -8.81 16.61
C PRO A 57 0.11 -9.64 17.86
N SER A 58 0.51 -8.96 18.92
CA SER A 58 0.66 -9.59 20.24
C SER A 58 -0.69 -9.80 20.92
N HIS A 59 -1.64 -8.86 20.69
CA HIS A 59 -3.03 -8.93 21.14
C HIS A 59 -3.94 -8.26 20.11
N GLY A 60 -5.24 -8.56 20.20
CA GLY A 60 -6.25 -7.99 19.31
C GLY A 60 -6.50 -8.85 18.07
N ALA A 61 -7.24 -8.30 17.11
CA ALA A 61 -7.64 -9.01 15.89
C ALA A 61 -7.63 -8.09 14.68
N ILE A 62 -7.35 -8.69 13.49
CA ILE A 62 -7.32 -8.00 12.21
C ILE A 62 -8.19 -8.76 11.21
N PHE A 63 -9.06 -8.02 10.54
CA PHE A 63 -9.93 -8.55 9.49
C PHE A 63 -9.63 -7.84 8.16
N LEU A 64 -9.40 -8.60 7.12
CA LEU A 64 -9.28 -8.13 5.74
C LEU A 64 -10.44 -8.67 4.90
N ASP A 65 -11.24 -7.79 4.33
CA ASP A 65 -12.41 -8.13 3.52
C ASP A 65 -13.38 -9.12 4.22
N GLY A 66 -13.50 -8.99 5.54
CA GLY A 66 -14.34 -9.85 6.39
C GLY A 66 -13.68 -11.14 6.87
N GLU A 67 -12.47 -11.44 6.43
CA GLU A 67 -11.69 -12.62 6.84
C GLU A 67 -10.76 -12.28 8.01
N ASP A 68 -10.85 -13.04 9.10
CA ASP A 68 -9.96 -12.89 10.26
C ASP A 68 -8.59 -13.49 9.92
N ILE A 69 -7.57 -12.63 9.80
CA ILE A 69 -6.21 -13.04 9.47
C ILE A 69 -5.32 -13.26 10.71
N THR A 70 -5.86 -13.01 11.90
CA THR A 70 -5.09 -13.00 13.16
C THR A 70 -4.55 -14.39 13.52
N LEU A 71 -5.39 -15.41 13.35
CA LEU A 71 -5.10 -16.79 13.75
C LEU A 71 -4.60 -17.67 12.60
N LEU A 72 -4.50 -17.12 11.39
CA LEU A 72 -4.02 -17.85 10.22
C LEU A 72 -2.52 -18.18 10.36
N THR A 73 -2.12 -19.31 9.81
CA THR A 73 -0.71 -19.64 9.60
C THR A 73 -0.08 -18.67 8.59
N GLU A 74 1.25 -18.65 8.49
CA GLU A 74 1.93 -17.78 7.52
C GLU A 74 1.53 -18.12 6.07
N ASP A 75 1.39 -19.40 5.74
CA ASP A 75 0.99 -19.84 4.41
C ASP A 75 -0.43 -19.35 4.08
N GLU A 76 -1.39 -19.51 5.00
CA GLU A 76 -2.76 -19.01 4.84
C GLU A 76 -2.80 -17.46 4.72
N ARG A 77 -2.01 -16.73 5.53
CA ARG A 77 -1.88 -15.26 5.37
C ARG A 77 -1.28 -14.88 4.02
N ALA A 78 -0.29 -15.65 3.54
CA ALA A 78 0.30 -15.42 2.22
C ALA A 78 -0.73 -15.58 1.10
N GLU A 79 -1.64 -16.57 1.19
CA GLU A 79 -2.74 -16.75 0.25
C GLU A 79 -3.72 -15.56 0.29
N VAL A 80 -4.08 -15.07 1.47
CA VAL A 80 -4.93 -13.88 1.62
C VAL A 80 -4.25 -12.65 1.02
N ARG A 81 -2.96 -12.43 1.31
CA ARG A 81 -2.17 -11.33 0.71
C ARG A 81 -2.14 -11.43 -0.80
N ALA A 82 -1.84 -12.61 -1.34
CA ALA A 82 -1.77 -12.83 -2.79
C ALA A 82 -3.09 -12.47 -3.50
N ARG A 83 -4.22 -12.76 -2.86
CA ARG A 83 -5.57 -12.53 -3.39
C ARG A 83 -6.07 -11.11 -3.23
N LEU A 84 -5.72 -10.41 -2.14
CA LEU A 84 -6.34 -9.14 -1.77
C LEU A 84 -5.42 -7.93 -1.82
N VAL A 85 -4.10 -8.12 -1.67
CA VAL A 85 -3.19 -7.05 -1.28
C VAL A 85 -2.14 -6.75 -2.35
N GLY A 86 -1.96 -5.47 -2.65
CA GLY A 86 -0.81 -4.94 -3.38
C GLY A 86 0.08 -4.10 -2.45
N PHE A 87 1.38 -4.05 -2.76
CA PHE A 87 2.36 -3.31 -1.97
C PHE A 87 3.20 -2.36 -2.81
N VAL A 88 3.40 -1.15 -2.29
CA VAL A 88 4.38 -0.18 -2.78
C VAL A 88 5.27 0.22 -1.61
N PHE A 89 6.56 -0.04 -1.70
CA PHE A 89 7.53 0.23 -0.64
C PHE A 89 8.47 1.38 -1.01
N GLN A 90 9.02 2.04 -0.02
CA GLN A 90 10.03 3.08 -0.17
C GLN A 90 11.28 2.59 -0.93
N SER A 91 11.72 1.35 -0.69
CA SER A 91 12.91 0.74 -1.30
C SER A 91 12.63 -0.06 -2.57
N PHE A 92 11.46 0.19 -3.23
CA PHE A 92 10.98 -0.45 -4.47
C PHE A 92 10.79 -1.97 -4.37
N GLN A 93 11.67 -2.68 -3.70
CA GLN A 93 11.70 -4.14 -3.50
C GLN A 93 11.52 -4.94 -4.80
N LEU A 94 12.20 -4.50 -5.87
CA LEU A 94 12.26 -5.23 -7.12
C LEU A 94 13.25 -6.40 -7.00
N LEU A 95 12.92 -7.51 -7.62
CA LEU A 95 13.81 -8.66 -7.72
C LEU A 95 14.93 -8.34 -8.72
N PRO A 96 16.20 -8.27 -8.29
CA PRO A 96 17.28 -7.75 -9.13
C PRO A 96 17.67 -8.68 -10.29
N SER A 97 17.29 -9.95 -10.22
CA SER A 97 17.48 -10.98 -11.24
C SER A 97 16.39 -11.00 -12.31
N LEU A 98 15.31 -10.26 -12.13
CA LEU A 98 14.19 -10.17 -13.04
C LEU A 98 14.19 -8.82 -13.76
N THR A 99 13.76 -8.80 -15.01
CA THR A 99 13.49 -7.58 -15.78
C THR A 99 12.30 -6.81 -15.21
N ALA A 100 12.06 -5.59 -15.70
CA ALA A 100 10.88 -4.81 -15.34
C ALA A 100 9.59 -5.58 -15.65
N LEU A 101 9.49 -6.18 -16.84
CA LEU A 101 8.32 -6.98 -17.23
C LEU A 101 8.11 -8.17 -16.29
N GLU A 102 9.16 -8.94 -16.02
CA GLU A 102 9.07 -10.12 -15.15
C GLU A 102 8.74 -9.74 -13.70
N ASN A 103 9.27 -8.63 -13.17
CA ASN A 103 8.89 -8.12 -11.84
C ASN A 103 7.39 -7.82 -11.74
N VAL A 104 6.81 -7.23 -12.80
CA VAL A 104 5.38 -6.88 -12.83
C VAL A 104 4.50 -8.11 -13.09
N MET A 105 4.98 -9.05 -13.89
CA MET A 105 4.27 -10.26 -14.28
C MET A 105 4.15 -11.27 -13.13
N LEU A 106 5.21 -11.38 -12.31
CA LEU A 106 5.36 -12.42 -11.29
C LEU A 106 4.16 -12.57 -10.34
N PRO A 107 3.58 -11.52 -9.72
CA PRO A 107 2.43 -11.68 -8.83
C PRO A 107 1.22 -12.27 -9.53
N ALA A 108 0.94 -11.87 -10.77
CA ALA A 108 -0.17 -12.39 -11.55
C ALA A 108 0.04 -13.87 -11.93
N GLU A 109 1.27 -14.27 -12.26
CA GLU A 109 1.63 -15.67 -12.54
C GLU A 109 1.47 -16.55 -11.30
N LEU A 110 1.96 -16.11 -10.15
CA LEU A 110 1.82 -16.84 -8.89
C LEU A 110 0.36 -17.05 -8.50
N ASN A 111 -0.51 -16.08 -8.83
CA ASN A 111 -1.96 -16.18 -8.61
C ASN A 111 -2.70 -16.94 -9.73
N GLY A 112 -2.00 -17.52 -10.70
CA GLY A 112 -2.60 -18.28 -11.80
C GLY A 112 -3.42 -17.44 -12.77
N VAL A 113 -3.18 -16.10 -12.83
CA VAL A 113 -3.92 -15.20 -13.71
C VAL A 113 -3.53 -15.48 -15.16
N SER A 114 -4.51 -15.84 -15.99
CA SER A 114 -4.28 -16.01 -17.43
C SER A 114 -3.94 -14.68 -18.09
N GLY A 115 -2.92 -14.65 -18.96
CA GLY A 115 -2.52 -13.42 -19.65
C GLY A 115 -1.67 -12.47 -18.78
N ALA A 116 -0.98 -12.96 -17.75
CA ALA A 116 -0.12 -12.19 -16.86
C ALA A 116 0.85 -11.26 -17.62
N ARG A 117 1.41 -11.72 -18.77
CA ARG A 117 2.28 -10.91 -19.60
C ARG A 117 1.57 -9.69 -20.20
N ALA A 118 0.41 -9.88 -20.81
CA ALA A 118 -0.36 -8.77 -21.40
C ALA A 118 -0.80 -7.75 -20.33
N LEU A 119 -1.14 -8.25 -19.14
CA LEU A 119 -1.46 -7.41 -17.99
C LEU A 119 -0.26 -6.59 -17.52
N ALA A 120 0.92 -7.20 -17.42
CA ALA A 120 2.16 -6.53 -17.06
C ALA A 120 2.56 -5.47 -18.11
N GLU A 121 2.47 -5.79 -19.40
CA GLU A 121 2.72 -4.84 -20.50
C GLU A 121 1.75 -3.65 -20.44
N LYS A 122 0.45 -3.89 -20.16
CA LYS A 122 -0.55 -2.85 -19.95
C LYS A 122 -0.13 -1.89 -18.83
N TYR A 123 0.20 -2.40 -17.64
CA TYR A 123 0.53 -1.54 -16.50
C TYR A 123 1.88 -0.84 -16.66
N LEU A 124 2.88 -1.48 -17.27
CA LEU A 124 4.14 -0.82 -17.61
C LEU A 124 3.94 0.31 -18.64
N GLY A 125 3.07 0.13 -19.62
CA GLY A 125 2.68 1.20 -20.54
C GLY A 125 1.98 2.36 -19.81
N ARG A 126 1.06 2.06 -18.87
CA ARG A 126 0.36 3.09 -18.07
C ARG A 126 1.29 3.92 -17.19
N VAL A 127 2.40 3.34 -16.72
CA VAL A 127 3.42 4.07 -15.97
C VAL A 127 4.51 4.67 -16.88
N GLY A 128 4.36 4.62 -18.22
CA GLY A 128 5.29 5.20 -19.21
C GLY A 128 6.60 4.45 -19.34
N LEU A 129 6.59 3.11 -19.17
CA LEU A 129 7.78 2.25 -19.21
C LEU A 129 7.70 1.15 -20.30
N ASP A 130 6.89 1.34 -21.34
CA ASP A 130 6.77 0.45 -22.48
C ASP A 130 8.12 0.19 -23.20
N HIS A 131 9.02 1.16 -23.19
CA HIS A 131 10.36 1.07 -23.75
C HIS A 131 11.40 0.44 -22.78
N ARG A 132 10.99 0.01 -21.56
CA ARG A 132 11.87 -0.52 -20.50
C ARG A 132 11.60 -1.98 -20.11
N PHE A 133 10.75 -2.71 -20.80
CA PHE A 133 10.32 -4.07 -20.45
C PHE A 133 11.48 -5.02 -20.11
N ASN A 134 12.55 -4.96 -20.90
CA ASN A 134 13.69 -5.87 -20.78
C ASN A 134 14.85 -5.33 -19.91
N HIS A 135 14.65 -4.19 -19.23
CA HIS A 135 15.66 -3.62 -18.36
C HIS A 135 15.60 -4.25 -16.97
N TYR A 136 16.77 -4.56 -16.42
CA TYR A 136 16.90 -4.99 -15.02
C TYR A 136 16.86 -3.79 -14.07
N PRO A 137 16.50 -3.95 -12.78
CA PRO A 137 16.43 -2.86 -11.81
C PRO A 137 17.67 -1.97 -11.78
N ARG A 138 18.87 -2.56 -11.85
CA ARG A 138 20.15 -1.82 -11.88
C ARG A 138 20.33 -0.88 -13.08
N GLN A 139 19.54 -1.03 -14.13
CA GLN A 139 19.56 -0.22 -15.36
C GLN A 139 18.51 0.89 -15.36
N LEU A 140 17.70 0.94 -14.30
CA LEU A 140 16.60 1.88 -14.14
C LEU A 140 16.96 2.94 -13.08
N SER A 141 16.56 4.18 -13.33
CA SER A 141 16.61 5.25 -12.32
C SER A 141 15.67 4.93 -11.14
N GLY A 142 15.85 5.60 -9.98
CA GLY A 142 14.98 5.40 -8.83
C GLY A 142 13.50 5.63 -9.15
N GLY A 143 13.18 6.69 -9.90
CA GLY A 143 11.81 6.97 -10.34
C GLY A 143 11.26 5.92 -11.32
N GLU A 144 12.09 5.36 -12.22
CA GLU A 144 11.68 4.25 -13.07
C GLU A 144 11.43 2.97 -12.25
N GLN A 145 12.29 2.67 -11.27
CA GLN A 145 12.10 1.53 -10.36
C GLN A 145 10.80 1.66 -9.56
N GLN A 146 10.47 2.85 -9.06
CA GLN A 146 9.21 3.08 -8.35
C GLN A 146 8.00 2.94 -9.26
N ARG A 147 8.09 3.39 -10.52
CA ARG A 147 7.03 3.14 -11.52
C ARG A 147 6.86 1.64 -11.82
N VAL A 148 7.94 0.86 -11.88
CA VAL A 148 7.84 -0.61 -11.98
C VAL A 148 7.17 -1.19 -10.73
N ALA A 149 7.50 -0.71 -9.53
CA ALA A 149 6.87 -1.17 -8.29
C ALA A 149 5.36 -0.84 -8.24
N LEU A 150 4.96 0.35 -8.72
CA LEU A 150 3.55 0.69 -8.90
C LEU A 150 2.86 -0.25 -9.90
N ALA A 151 3.43 -0.44 -11.08
CA ALA A 151 2.88 -1.34 -12.09
C ALA A 151 2.72 -2.76 -11.54
N ARG A 152 3.69 -3.27 -10.77
CA ARG A 152 3.64 -4.58 -10.10
C ARG A 152 2.50 -4.67 -9.10
N ALA A 153 2.32 -3.63 -8.29
CA ALA A 153 1.28 -3.62 -7.27
C ALA A 153 -0.13 -3.65 -7.89
N PHE A 154 -0.35 -2.91 -8.98
CA PHE A 154 -1.65 -2.89 -9.65
C PHE A 154 -1.88 -4.06 -10.61
N ALA A 155 -0.83 -4.69 -11.14
CA ALA A 155 -0.96 -5.87 -12.02
C ALA A 155 -1.57 -7.09 -11.31
N SER A 156 -1.49 -7.16 -9.99
CA SER A 156 -2.19 -8.18 -9.19
C SER A 156 -3.68 -7.89 -9.02
N GLN A 157 -4.19 -6.74 -9.49
CA GLN A 157 -5.57 -6.27 -9.32
C GLN A 157 -6.04 -6.32 -7.86
N PRO A 158 -5.32 -5.68 -6.94
CA PRO A 158 -5.56 -5.79 -5.52
C PRO A 158 -6.85 -5.09 -5.11
N LYS A 159 -7.54 -5.60 -4.09
CA LYS A 159 -8.64 -4.89 -3.42
C LYS A 159 -8.13 -3.84 -2.43
N ILE A 160 -6.93 -4.06 -1.89
CA ILE A 160 -6.27 -3.19 -0.91
C ILE A 160 -4.85 -2.92 -1.37
N LEU A 161 -4.47 -1.65 -1.45
CA LEU A 161 -3.12 -1.22 -1.74
C LEU A 161 -2.50 -0.59 -0.50
N PHE A 162 -1.42 -1.17 -0.02
CA PHE A 162 -0.58 -0.59 1.02
C PHE A 162 0.62 0.11 0.41
N ALA A 163 0.87 1.36 0.81
CA ALA A 163 2.01 2.15 0.35
C ALA A 163 2.77 2.71 1.56
N ASP A 164 4.01 2.26 1.74
CA ASP A 164 4.88 2.71 2.82
C ASP A 164 5.93 3.69 2.28
N GLU A 165 5.75 4.98 2.58
CA GLU A 165 6.60 6.09 2.15
C GLU A 165 7.02 6.01 0.66
N PRO A 166 6.08 5.95 -0.29
CA PRO A 166 6.33 5.59 -1.69
C PRO A 166 7.26 6.57 -2.43
N THR A 167 7.59 7.70 -1.83
CA THR A 167 8.45 8.75 -2.40
C THR A 167 9.71 9.03 -1.57
N GLY A 168 9.91 8.33 -0.46
CA GLY A 168 10.96 8.66 0.51
C GLY A 168 12.40 8.58 -0.01
N ASN A 169 12.64 7.89 -1.13
CA ASN A 169 13.95 7.75 -1.80
C ASN A 169 14.06 8.55 -3.11
N LEU A 170 13.13 9.48 -3.37
CA LEU A 170 13.06 10.23 -4.62
C LEU A 170 13.21 11.73 -4.39
N ASP A 171 13.69 12.45 -5.40
CA ASP A 171 13.62 13.91 -5.38
C ASP A 171 12.16 14.40 -5.46
N SER A 172 11.91 15.62 -5.03
CA SER A 172 10.56 16.19 -4.89
C SER A 172 9.76 16.21 -6.19
N THR A 173 10.40 16.44 -7.34
CA THR A 173 9.73 16.50 -8.64
C THR A 173 9.30 15.09 -9.08
N THR A 174 10.23 14.14 -9.03
CA THR A 174 9.94 12.73 -9.33
C THR A 174 8.90 12.17 -8.36
N GLY A 175 9.02 12.48 -7.05
CA GLY A 175 8.08 12.07 -6.03
C GLY A 175 6.66 12.55 -6.30
N SER A 176 6.48 13.81 -6.71
CA SER A 176 5.15 14.34 -7.06
C SER A 176 4.51 13.57 -8.20
N HIS A 177 5.24 13.27 -9.27
CA HIS A 177 4.74 12.48 -10.39
C HIS A 177 4.36 11.04 -9.99
N ILE A 178 5.14 10.42 -9.10
CA ILE A 178 4.84 9.07 -8.57
C ILE A 178 3.52 9.08 -7.78
N ILE A 179 3.30 10.12 -6.97
CA ILE A 179 2.06 10.25 -6.19
C ILE A 179 0.86 10.50 -7.10
N ASP A 180 0.99 11.36 -8.10
CA ASP A 180 -0.10 11.58 -9.07
C ASP A 180 -0.48 10.25 -9.74
N LEU A 181 0.51 9.51 -10.22
CA LEU A 181 0.32 8.21 -10.85
C LEU A 181 -0.31 7.18 -9.90
N LEU A 182 0.11 7.15 -8.63
CA LEU A 182 -0.47 6.27 -7.60
C LEU A 182 -1.96 6.55 -7.41
N PHE A 183 -2.35 7.83 -7.23
CA PHE A 183 -3.74 8.20 -7.02
C PHE A 183 -4.60 8.03 -8.27
N ASP A 184 -4.06 8.28 -9.46
CA ASP A 184 -4.78 8.07 -10.72
C ASP A 184 -5.05 6.57 -10.95
N LEU A 185 -4.04 5.72 -10.81
CA LEU A 185 -4.20 4.26 -10.89
C LEU A 185 -5.17 3.74 -9.83
N ASN A 186 -5.08 4.23 -8.59
CA ASN A 186 -5.97 3.80 -7.51
C ASN A 186 -7.43 4.18 -7.78
N ARG A 187 -7.67 5.39 -8.31
CA ARG A 187 -9.02 5.86 -8.66
C ARG A 187 -9.65 5.01 -9.75
N GLU A 188 -8.87 4.64 -10.77
CA GLU A 188 -9.35 3.83 -11.89
C GLU A 188 -9.63 2.38 -11.49
N GLU A 189 -8.79 1.81 -10.64
CA GLU A 189 -8.95 0.41 -10.18
C GLU A 189 -9.90 0.27 -8.98
N GLY A 190 -10.21 1.38 -8.28
CA GLY A 190 -11.16 1.40 -7.16
C GLY A 190 -10.68 0.65 -5.90
N ALA A 191 -9.37 0.47 -5.75
CA ALA A 191 -8.82 -0.21 -4.58
C ALA A 191 -8.88 0.68 -3.32
N THR A 192 -8.95 0.06 -2.15
CA THR A 192 -8.75 0.74 -0.86
C THR A 192 -7.28 1.06 -0.70
N LEU A 193 -6.92 2.33 -0.50
CA LEU A 193 -5.52 2.76 -0.35
C LEU A 193 -5.19 3.07 1.10
N VAL A 194 -4.16 2.44 1.63
CA VAL A 194 -3.56 2.77 2.95
C VAL A 194 -2.16 3.30 2.71
N LEU A 195 -1.97 4.60 2.90
CA LEU A 195 -0.72 5.30 2.66
C LEU A 195 -0.06 5.68 3.99
N VAL A 196 1.15 5.18 4.24
CA VAL A 196 2.00 5.66 5.33
C VAL A 196 2.90 6.76 4.79
N THR A 197 2.88 7.92 5.45
CA THR A 197 3.71 9.06 5.06
C THR A 197 3.98 10.00 6.24
N HIS A 198 5.08 10.72 6.19
CA HIS A 198 5.34 11.86 7.07
C HIS A 198 5.06 13.22 6.38
N GLU A 199 4.67 13.20 5.09
CA GLU A 199 4.38 14.39 4.30
C GLU A 199 2.90 14.77 4.41
N GLN A 200 2.59 15.90 5.06
CA GLN A 200 1.21 16.37 5.24
C GLN A 200 0.48 16.55 3.91
N ARG A 201 1.15 17.08 2.88
CA ARG A 201 0.56 17.29 1.55
C ARG A 201 0.04 16.00 0.91
N LEU A 202 0.64 14.84 1.20
CA LEU A 202 0.16 13.54 0.71
C LEU A 202 -1.05 13.08 1.52
N ALA A 203 -1.01 13.26 2.83
CA ALA A 203 -2.15 12.98 3.71
C ALA A 203 -3.37 13.83 3.33
N ASP A 204 -3.15 15.07 2.87
CA ASP A 204 -4.24 15.97 2.45
C ASP A 204 -4.97 15.48 1.20
N ARG A 205 -4.36 14.62 0.40
CA ARG A 205 -4.99 13.98 -0.78
C ARG A 205 -5.88 12.79 -0.42
N CYS A 206 -5.69 12.21 0.77
CA CYS A 206 -6.51 11.11 1.24
C CYS A 206 -7.83 11.63 1.84
N GLN A 207 -8.88 10.80 1.73
CA GLN A 207 -10.20 11.08 2.31
C GLN A 207 -10.19 11.00 3.84
N HIS A 208 -9.31 10.18 4.39
CA HIS A 208 -9.20 9.90 5.81
C HIS A 208 -7.73 10.05 6.26
N SER A 209 -7.51 10.68 7.41
CA SER A 209 -6.17 10.88 7.98
C SER A 209 -6.15 10.41 9.43
N ILE A 210 -5.27 9.45 9.72
CA ILE A 210 -5.08 8.87 11.04
C ILE A 210 -3.70 9.29 11.54
N LYS A 211 -3.65 9.99 12.67
CA LYS A 211 -2.40 10.40 13.29
C LYS A 211 -2.00 9.42 14.38
N LEU A 212 -0.84 8.80 14.18
CA LEU A 212 -0.23 7.88 15.13
C LEU A 212 0.91 8.60 15.90
N ASP A 213 0.88 8.51 17.22
CA ASP A 213 1.95 9.02 18.08
C ASP A 213 2.20 8.04 19.23
N ALA A 214 3.48 7.70 19.46
CA ALA A 214 3.93 6.78 20.52
C ALA A 214 3.11 5.46 20.61
N GLY A 215 2.66 4.93 19.46
CA GLY A 215 1.91 3.68 19.37
C GLY A 215 0.42 3.79 19.59
N GLU A 216 -0.15 5.00 19.68
CA GLU A 216 -1.56 5.29 19.90
C GLU A 216 -2.13 6.15 18.78
N ILE A 217 -3.43 5.99 18.44
CA ILE A 217 -4.13 6.91 17.55
C ILE A 217 -4.50 8.16 18.37
N VAL A 218 -3.92 9.31 17.99
CA VAL A 218 -4.13 10.60 18.68
C VAL A 218 -5.09 11.53 17.92
N ALA A 219 -5.33 11.26 16.65
CA ALA A 219 -6.36 11.90 15.84
C ALA A 219 -6.83 10.96 14.73
N ASP A 220 -8.11 11.04 14.42
CA ASP A 220 -8.80 10.25 13.41
C ASP A 220 -9.79 11.16 12.68
N ASP A 221 -9.34 11.71 11.53
CA ASP A 221 -10.05 12.77 10.81
C ASP A 221 -10.56 12.24 9.47
N LEU A 222 -11.84 11.86 9.42
CA LEU A 222 -12.53 11.55 8.18
C LEU A 222 -13.03 12.86 7.55
N LYS A 223 -12.46 13.22 6.40
CA LYS A 223 -12.90 14.41 5.64
C LYS A 223 -14.30 14.16 5.08
N SER A 224 -15.25 15.02 5.38
CA SER A 224 -16.55 14.99 4.71
C SER A 224 -16.33 15.20 3.20
N VAL A 225 -16.73 14.22 2.39
CA VAL A 225 -16.73 14.36 0.93
C VAL A 225 -17.66 15.51 0.57
N THR A 226 -17.12 16.69 0.29
CA THR A 226 -17.93 17.79 -0.26
C THR A 226 -18.30 17.39 -1.69
N ALA A 227 -19.57 17.54 -2.04
CA ALA A 227 -20.20 17.14 -3.30
C ALA A 227 -19.61 17.79 -4.58
N ALA A 228 -18.44 18.39 -4.51
CA ALA A 228 -17.73 19.01 -5.62
C ALA A 228 -16.99 18.00 -6.53
N ASP A 229 -16.63 16.82 -6.04
CA ASP A 229 -15.90 15.80 -6.81
C ASP A 229 -16.81 14.84 -7.61
N ALA A 230 -18.13 14.93 -7.42
CA ALA A 230 -19.10 14.05 -8.10
C ALA A 230 -19.58 14.60 -9.48
N SER A 231 -19.06 15.74 -9.94
CA SER A 231 -19.61 16.44 -11.14
C SER A 231 -18.82 16.26 -12.43
N ILE A 232 -17.80 15.38 -12.50
CA ILE A 232 -17.01 15.20 -13.74
C ILE A 232 -17.39 13.92 -14.51
N THR A 233 -18.48 13.24 -14.18
CA THR A 233 -18.91 12.02 -14.90
C THR A 233 -20.27 12.12 -15.59
N LYS A 234 -20.65 13.28 -16.13
CA LYS A 234 -21.80 13.38 -17.05
C LYS A 234 -21.58 14.54 -18.01
N ASP A 235 -20.87 14.30 -19.08
CA ASP A 235 -21.06 14.92 -20.39
C ASP A 235 -20.10 14.24 -21.37
N ASP A 236 -20.59 13.18 -22.01
CA ASP A 236 -20.33 12.81 -23.40
C ASP A 236 -21.21 11.59 -23.74
N GLN A 237 -22.39 11.93 -24.28
CA GLN A 237 -23.15 11.04 -25.15
C GLN A 237 -22.84 11.35 -26.59
#